data_5d878a83642c2ab799347181651765ba
#
_entry.id   5d878a83642c2ab799347181651765ba
#
_cell.length_a   1.000
_cell.length_b   1.000
_cell.length_c   1.000
_cell.angle_alpha   90.00
_cell.angle_beta   90.00
_cell.angle_gamma   90.00
#
_symmetry.space_group_name_H-M   'P 1'
#
loop_
_entity.id
_entity.type
_entity.pdbx_description
1 polymer ?
#
loop_
_entity_poly.entity_id
_entity_poly.type
_entity_poly.pdbx_seq_one_letter_code
_entity_poly.pdbx_strand_id
1 'polypeptide(L)'
;MPKNDVNRILIRQVIRSGTSIGANLEEAQGANTRPEFTNCTNIAKKEARETNYWLRLIAESNNQLANQKIERLIKESEEISKILTTIVKKLKNRNDLKLNP
;
A
#
# COMPACT_ATOMS: atom_id res chain seq x y z
N MET A 1 -15.31 -4.32 -16.04
CA MET A 1 -14.86 -2.93 -16.25
C MET A 1 -14.66 -2.70 -17.75
N PRO A 2 -15.13 -1.56 -18.27
CA PRO A 2 -14.95 -1.30 -19.73
C PRO A 2 -13.48 -1.34 -20.13
N LYS A 3 -13.21 -1.89 -21.31
CA LYS A 3 -11.86 -1.96 -21.86
C LYS A 3 -11.58 -0.66 -22.61
N ASN A 4 -10.93 0.28 -21.97
CA ASN A 4 -10.44 1.50 -22.60
C ASN A 4 -9.03 1.80 -22.08
N ASP A 5 -8.37 2.77 -22.69
CA ASP A 5 -6.98 3.08 -22.37
C ASP A 5 -6.82 3.58 -20.94
N VAL A 6 -7.76 4.39 -20.45
CA VAL A 6 -7.72 4.91 -19.08
C VAL A 6 -7.81 3.76 -18.08
N ASN A 7 -8.79 2.88 -18.25
CA ASN A 7 -8.97 1.74 -17.35
C ASN A 7 -7.77 0.80 -17.39
N ARG A 8 -7.19 0.60 -18.54
CA ARG A 8 -5.99 -0.25 -18.70
C ARG A 8 -4.82 0.32 -17.92
N ILE A 9 -4.63 1.63 -18.00
CA ILE A 9 -3.58 2.32 -17.24
C ILE A 9 -3.82 2.20 -15.73
N LEU A 10 -5.06 2.44 -15.29
CA LEU A 10 -5.41 2.36 -13.87
C LEU A 10 -5.23 0.95 -13.30
N ILE A 11 -5.63 -0.07 -14.06
CA ILE A 11 -5.45 -1.47 -13.65
C ILE A 11 -3.97 -1.80 -13.49
N ARG A 12 -3.13 -1.37 -14.43
CA ARG A 12 -1.68 -1.57 -14.32
C ARG A 12 -1.12 -0.96 -13.04
N GLN A 13 -1.55 0.24 -12.70
CA GLN A 13 -1.09 0.91 -11.48
C GLN A 13 -1.52 0.15 -10.23
N VAL A 14 -2.75 -0.37 -10.20
CA VAL A 14 -3.21 -1.18 -9.07
C VAL A 14 -2.37 -2.45 -8.93
N ILE A 15 -2.14 -3.14 -10.04
CA ILE A 15 -1.33 -4.37 -10.03
C ILE A 15 0.09 -4.08 -9.57
N ARG A 16 0.72 -3.04 -10.12
CA ARG A 16 2.09 -2.63 -9.76
C ARG A 16 2.19 -2.29 -8.27
N SER A 17 1.35 -1.38 -7.80
CA SER A 17 1.43 -0.93 -6.41
C SER A 17 0.97 -2.02 -5.44
N GLY A 18 -0.09 -2.75 -5.79
CA GLY A 18 -0.61 -3.82 -4.95
C GLY A 18 0.39 -4.96 -4.77
N THR A 19 1.04 -5.41 -5.84
CA THR A 19 2.07 -6.46 -5.75
C THR A 19 3.32 -5.95 -5.03
N SER A 20 3.62 -4.65 -5.14
CA SER A 20 4.76 -4.05 -4.47
C SER A 20 4.61 -4.04 -2.95
N ILE A 21 3.39 -3.98 -2.43
CA ILE A 21 3.15 -4.10 -0.98
C ILE A 21 3.72 -5.43 -0.48
N GLY A 22 3.30 -6.53 -1.10
CA GLY A 22 3.75 -7.87 -0.71
C GLY A 22 5.24 -8.06 -0.92
N ALA A 23 5.78 -7.61 -2.05
CA ALA A 23 7.20 -7.74 -2.35
C ALA A 23 8.06 -7.04 -1.28
N ASN A 24 7.67 -5.84 -0.86
CA ASN A 24 8.43 -5.12 0.16
C ASN A 24 8.29 -5.73 1.55
N LEU A 25 7.14 -6.32 1.87
CA LEU A 25 6.99 -7.06 3.12
C LEU A 25 7.83 -8.33 3.14
N GLU A 26 7.97 -9.01 2.01
CA GLU A 26 8.88 -10.15 1.88
C GLU A 26 10.33 -9.71 2.07
N GLU A 27 10.73 -8.61 1.43
CA GLU A 27 12.07 -8.04 1.62
C GLU A 27 12.32 -7.68 3.08
N ALA A 28 11.32 -7.14 3.76
CA ALA A 28 11.44 -6.79 5.17
C ALA A 28 11.77 -8.02 6.03
N GLN A 29 11.16 -9.17 5.74
CA GLN A 29 11.41 -10.41 6.47
C GLN A 29 12.84 -10.91 6.29
N GLY A 30 13.44 -10.63 5.13
CA GLY A 30 14.82 -11.00 4.85
C GLY A 30 15.85 -9.94 5.24
N ALA A 31 15.42 -8.84 5.84
CA ALA A 31 16.30 -7.73 6.20
C ALA A 31 17.31 -8.15 7.27
N ASN A 32 18.56 -7.76 7.08
CA ASN A 32 19.65 -8.07 8.01
C ASN A 32 19.73 -7.07 9.17
N THR A 33 19.16 -5.89 8.99
CA THR A 33 19.23 -4.81 9.98
C THR A 33 17.85 -4.24 10.23
N ARG A 34 17.70 -3.59 11.36
CA ARG A 34 16.46 -2.89 11.70
C ARG A 34 16.16 -1.73 10.77
N PRO A 35 17.14 -0.89 10.39
CA PRO A 35 16.91 0.14 9.40
C PRO A 35 16.42 -0.38 8.06
N GLU A 36 16.94 -1.51 7.58
CA GLU A 36 16.46 -2.14 6.35
C GLU A 36 15.01 -2.60 6.49
N PHE A 37 14.68 -3.25 7.62
CA PHE A 37 13.33 -3.68 7.92
C PHE A 37 12.35 -2.51 7.90
N THR A 38 12.73 -1.43 8.58
CA THR A 38 11.91 -0.20 8.66
C THR A 38 11.72 0.42 7.29
N ASN A 39 12.79 0.47 6.49
CA ASN A 39 12.72 1.05 5.14
C ASN A 39 11.79 0.26 4.23
N CYS A 40 11.92 -1.07 4.21
CA CYS A 40 11.05 -1.92 3.39
C CYS A 40 9.59 -1.81 3.82
N THR A 41 9.33 -1.78 5.11
CA THR A 41 7.99 -1.63 5.66
C THR A 41 7.40 -0.26 5.30
N ASN A 42 8.23 0.78 5.32
CA ASN A 42 7.81 2.13 4.93
C ASN A 42 7.46 2.21 3.44
N ILE A 43 8.23 1.54 2.58
CA ILE A 43 7.91 1.46 1.15
C ILE A 43 6.57 0.75 0.96
N ALA A 44 6.36 -0.37 1.66
CA ALA A 44 5.09 -1.09 1.60
C ALA A 44 3.91 -0.19 2.02
N LYS A 45 4.09 0.63 3.04
CA LYS A 45 3.09 1.60 3.48
C LYS A 45 2.74 2.59 2.36
N LYS A 46 3.75 3.15 1.72
CA LYS A 46 3.56 4.10 0.61
C LYS A 46 2.82 3.44 -0.54
N GLU A 47 3.17 2.21 -0.88
CA GLU A 47 2.52 1.46 -1.95
C GLU A 47 1.05 1.12 -1.60
N ALA A 48 0.75 0.87 -0.34
CA ALA A 48 -0.62 0.64 0.10
C ALA A 48 -1.48 1.90 -0.07
N ARG A 49 -0.94 3.06 0.28
CA ARG A 49 -1.63 4.34 0.08
C ARG A 49 -1.85 4.61 -1.40
N GLU A 50 -0.86 4.32 -2.23
CA GLU A 50 -0.96 4.49 -3.68
C GLU A 50 -2.01 3.56 -4.28
N THR A 51 -2.05 2.30 -3.83
CA THR A 51 -3.06 1.34 -4.27
C THR A 51 -4.47 1.85 -3.97
N ASN A 52 -4.69 2.37 -2.77
CA ASN A 52 -5.97 2.96 -2.39
C ASN A 52 -6.34 4.12 -3.33
N TYR A 53 -5.40 4.97 -3.66
CA TYR A 53 -5.61 6.09 -4.58
C TYR A 53 -6.07 5.60 -5.96
N TRP A 54 -5.36 4.61 -6.53
CA TRP A 54 -5.74 4.07 -7.85
C TRP A 54 -7.10 3.40 -7.84
N LEU A 55 -7.42 2.68 -6.75
CA LEU A 55 -8.74 2.04 -6.62
C LEU A 55 -9.86 3.08 -6.56
N ARG A 56 -9.66 4.17 -5.84
CA ARG A 56 -10.65 5.25 -5.79
C ARG A 56 -10.82 5.92 -7.15
N LEU A 57 -9.74 6.10 -7.90
CA LEU A 57 -9.83 6.63 -9.27
C LEU A 57 -10.63 5.71 -10.18
N ILE A 58 -10.42 4.39 -10.06
CA ILE A 58 -11.21 3.41 -10.84
C ILE A 58 -12.69 3.55 -10.50
N ALA A 59 -13.02 3.64 -9.22
CA ALA A 59 -14.40 3.76 -8.77
C ALA A 59 -15.05 5.05 -9.31
N GLU A 60 -14.34 6.17 -9.26
CA GLU A 60 -14.82 7.45 -9.75
C GLU A 60 -14.99 7.47 -11.27
N SER A 61 -14.06 6.85 -11.98
CA SER A 61 -14.08 6.82 -13.45
C SER A 61 -15.12 5.86 -14.02
N ASN A 62 -15.62 4.94 -13.19
CA ASN A 62 -16.54 3.88 -13.62
C ASN A 62 -17.74 3.81 -12.67
N ASN A 63 -18.47 4.91 -12.55
CA ASN A 63 -19.58 5.03 -11.59
C ASN A 63 -20.61 3.89 -11.71
N GLN A 64 -20.84 3.40 -12.92
CA GLN A 64 -21.80 2.32 -13.16
C GLN A 64 -21.28 0.96 -12.70
N LEU A 65 -19.96 0.87 -12.46
CA LEU A 65 -19.30 -0.36 -12.02
C LEU A 65 -18.86 -0.28 -10.57
N ALA A 66 -19.19 0.81 -9.87
CA ALA A 66 -18.95 0.91 -8.43
C ALA A 66 -19.77 -0.18 -7.76
N ASN A 67 -19.16 -1.35 -7.58
CA ASN A 67 -19.79 -2.51 -7.00
C ASN A 67 -19.12 -2.84 -5.67
N GLN A 68 -19.71 -3.82 -4.98
CA GLN A 68 -19.24 -4.23 -3.66
C GLN A 68 -17.77 -4.69 -3.66
N LYS A 69 -17.30 -5.25 -4.78
CA LYS A 69 -15.91 -5.74 -4.87
C LYS A 69 -14.91 -4.59 -4.83
N ILE A 70 -15.16 -3.52 -5.59
CA ILE A 70 -14.28 -2.35 -5.60
C ILE A 70 -14.31 -1.66 -4.25
N GLU A 71 -15.48 -1.49 -3.66
CA GLU A 71 -15.61 -0.89 -2.34
C GLU A 71 -14.88 -1.71 -1.27
N ARG A 72 -14.95 -3.03 -1.35
CA ARG A 72 -14.24 -3.91 -0.45
C ARG A 72 -12.74 -3.76 -0.58
N LEU A 73 -12.23 -3.71 -1.81
CA LEU A 73 -10.81 -3.50 -2.06
C LEU A 73 -10.32 -2.16 -1.54
N ILE A 74 -11.12 -1.11 -1.71
CA ILE A 74 -10.80 0.21 -1.17
C ILE A 74 -10.67 0.14 0.36
N LYS A 75 -11.62 -0.49 1.03
CA LYS A 75 -11.58 -0.66 2.48
C LYS A 75 -10.38 -1.47 2.94
N GLU A 76 -10.07 -2.58 2.25
CA GLU A 76 -8.92 -3.41 2.56
C GLU A 76 -7.62 -2.64 2.42
N SER A 77 -7.48 -1.84 1.36
CA SER A 77 -6.28 -1.04 1.17
C SER A 77 -6.13 0.04 2.24
N GLU A 78 -7.24 0.62 2.71
CA GLU A 78 -7.22 1.56 3.83
C GLU A 78 -6.76 0.89 5.12
N GLU A 79 -7.25 -0.30 5.41
CA GLU A 79 -6.89 -1.06 6.60
C GLU A 79 -5.41 -1.43 6.57
N ILE A 80 -4.92 -1.93 5.45
CA ILE A 80 -3.50 -2.27 5.27
C ILE A 80 -2.65 -1.02 5.49
N SER A 81 -3.03 0.10 4.89
CA SER A 81 -2.32 1.36 5.04
C SER A 81 -2.25 1.81 6.50
N LYS A 82 -3.34 1.69 7.24
CA LYS A 82 -3.38 2.05 8.66
C LYS A 82 -2.49 1.15 9.50
N ILE A 83 -2.53 -0.16 9.26
CA ILE A 83 -1.70 -1.13 9.99
C ILE A 83 -0.23 -0.83 9.75
N LEU A 84 0.17 -0.64 8.48
CA LEU A 84 1.56 -0.38 8.13
C LEU A 84 2.02 0.98 8.66
N THR A 85 1.15 1.99 8.64
CA THR A 85 1.44 3.31 9.22
C THR A 85 1.75 3.18 10.71
N THR A 86 0.94 2.41 11.43
CA THR A 86 1.14 2.18 12.86
C THR A 86 2.47 1.46 13.12
N ILE A 87 2.77 0.42 12.34
CA ILE A 87 4.03 -0.34 12.48
C ILE A 87 5.23 0.55 12.24
N VAL A 88 5.24 1.32 11.14
CA VAL A 88 6.35 2.21 10.81
C VAL A 88 6.55 3.26 11.90
N LYS A 89 5.46 3.82 12.41
CA LYS A 89 5.51 4.80 13.48
C LYS A 89 6.17 4.24 14.74
N LYS A 90 5.79 3.03 15.13
CA LYS A 90 6.39 2.34 16.27
C LYS A 90 7.87 2.04 16.04
N LEU A 91 8.24 1.61 14.85
CA LEU A 91 9.63 1.31 14.51
C LEU A 91 10.49 2.57 14.58
N LYS A 92 10.01 3.68 14.07
CA LYS A 92 10.72 4.95 14.11
C LYS A 92 10.88 5.47 15.54
N ASN A 93 9.83 5.38 16.34
CA ASN A 93 9.88 5.80 17.74
C ASN A 93 10.89 4.96 18.53
N ARG A 94 10.96 3.65 18.30
CA ARG A 94 11.92 2.77 18.96
C ARG A 94 13.36 3.09 18.54
N ASN A 95 13.57 3.43 17.27
CA ASN A 95 14.88 3.85 16.79
C ASN A 95 15.31 5.16 17.47
N ASP A 96 14.41 6.13 17.60
CA ASP A 96 14.66 7.39 18.28
C ASP A 96 15.01 7.17 19.74
N LEU A 97 14.30 6.27 20.43
CA LEU A 97 14.58 5.93 21.82
C LEU A 97 15.93 5.28 22.00
N LYS A 98 16.41 4.53 20.99
CA LYS A 98 17.74 3.92 21.01
C LYS A 98 18.86 4.92 20.76
N LEU A 99 18.57 5.98 20.03
CA LEU A 99 19.54 7.02 19.69
C LEU A 99 19.71 8.01 20.84
N ASN A 100 18.79 8.05 21.77
CA ASN A 100 18.84 8.88 23.00
C ASN A 100 19.16 7.98 24.19
N PRO A 101 20.43 7.88 24.61
CA PRO A 101 20.80 7.10 25.77
C PRO A 101 20.24 7.67 27.05
#